data_7d84cbe14d6c6b8d18813f13f9bf3051
#
_entry.id   7d84cbe14d6c6b8d18813f13f9bf3051
#
_cell.length_a   1.000
_cell.length_b   1.000
_cell.length_c   1.000
_cell.angle_alpha   90.00
_cell.angle_beta   90.00
_cell.angle_gamma   90.00
#
_symmetry.space_group_name_H-M   'P 1'
#
loop_
_entity.id
_entity.type
_entity.pdbx_description
1 polymer ?
#
loop_
_entity_poly.entity_id
_entity_poly.type
_entity_poly.pdbx_seq_one_letter_code
_entity_poly.pdbx_strand_id
1 'polypeptide(L)' 'MRYEYTITDHGTEKEEVVKAMSWKKMLKSLLLKTPKFSGWITYINKKGNAQTKVLQNGKLVH' A
#
# COMPACT_ATOMS: atom_id res chain seq x y z
N MET A 1 -14.48 10.08 1.34
CA MET A 1 -13.22 10.41 2.00
C MET A 1 -12.08 9.55 1.45
N ARG A 2 -11.00 10.17 1.02
CA ARG A 2 -9.88 9.43 0.43
C ARG A 2 -8.74 9.32 1.43
N TYR A 3 -8.08 8.19 1.39
CA TYR A 3 -6.88 7.95 2.19
C TYR A 3 -5.65 8.06 1.31
N GLU A 4 -4.58 8.55 1.89
CA GLU A 4 -3.30 8.66 1.20
C GLU A 4 -2.42 7.50 1.62
N TYR A 5 -1.97 6.72 0.65
CA TYR A 5 -1.13 5.56 0.87
C TYR A 5 0.25 5.81 0.31
N THR A 6 1.27 5.66 1.15
CA THR A 6 2.65 5.74 0.71
C THR A 6 3.16 4.33 0.47
N ILE A 7 3.42 4.01 -0.77
CA ILE A 7 3.82 2.66 -1.20
C ILE A 7 5.32 2.67 -1.47
N THR A 8 6.07 1.83 -0.75
CA THR A 8 7.51 1.73 -0.91
C THR A 8 7.86 0.34 -1.44
N ASP A 9 8.54 0.30 -2.60
CA ASP A 9 8.99 -0.95 -3.19
C ASP A 9 10.28 -1.42 -2.52
N HIS A 10 10.31 -2.66 -2.07
CA HIS A 10 11.47 -3.22 -1.37
C HIS A 10 12.72 -3.30 -2.25
N GLY A 11 12.52 -3.63 -3.52
CA GLY A 11 13.66 -3.82 -4.43
C GLY A 11 14.29 -2.54 -4.93
N THR A 12 13.48 -1.54 -5.23
CA THR A 12 13.96 -0.27 -5.79
C THR A 12 14.01 0.86 -4.77
N GLU A 13 13.38 0.66 -3.62
CA GLU A 13 13.23 1.68 -2.56
C GLU A 13 12.52 2.94 -3.03
N LYS A 14 11.79 2.85 -4.14
CA LYS A 14 11.01 3.98 -4.64
C LYS A 14 9.71 4.11 -3.87
N GLU A 15 9.37 5.35 -3.55
CA GLU A 15 8.12 5.66 -2.88
C GLU A 15 7.13 6.26 -3.86
N GLU A 16 5.88 5.84 -3.75
CA GLU A 16 4.79 6.38 -4.55
C GLU A 16 3.62 6.67 -3.64
N VAL A 17 3.02 7.84 -3.78
CA VAL A 17 1.84 8.22 -3.01
C VAL A 17 0.61 8.04 -3.86
N VAL A 18 -0.34 7.26 -3.36
CA VAL A 18 -1.60 6.96 -4.05
C VAL A 18 -2.76 7.32 -3.14
N LYS A 19 -3.78 7.94 -3.71
CA LYS A 19 -5.01 8.25 -2.98
C LYS A 19 -6.11 7.28 -3.42
N ALA A 20 -6.77 6.68 -2.46
CA ALA A 20 -7.87 5.76 -2.74
C ALA A 20 -8.92 5.84 -1.64
N MET A 21 -10.13 5.42 -1.96
CA MET A 21 -11.25 5.48 -1.02
C MET A 21 -11.20 4.38 0.03
N SER A 22 -10.51 3.29 -0.26
CA SER A 22 -10.39 2.19 0.67
C SER A 22 -9.10 1.40 0.43
N TRP A 23 -8.69 0.64 1.45
CA TRP A 23 -7.54 -0.25 1.35
C TRP A 23 -7.70 -1.25 0.20
N LYS A 24 -8.89 -1.86 0.10
CA LYS A 24 -9.15 -2.85 -0.95
C LYS A 24 -9.00 -2.27 -2.35
N LYS A 25 -9.52 -1.06 -2.56
CA LYS A 25 -9.40 -0.40 -3.86
C LYS A 25 -7.96 -0.06 -4.19
N MET A 26 -7.22 0.45 -3.21
CA MET A 26 -5.80 0.75 -3.38
C MET A 26 -5.02 -0.52 -3.72
N LEU A 27 -5.23 -1.57 -2.95
CA LEU A 27 -4.52 -2.83 -3.12
C LEU A 27 -4.82 -3.46 -4.48
N LYS A 28 -6.08 -3.46 -4.89
CA LYS A 28 -6.48 -3.99 -6.19
C LYS A 28 -5.78 -3.23 -7.32
N SER A 29 -5.77 -1.91 -7.24
CA SER A 29 -5.11 -1.07 -8.24
C SER A 29 -3.60 -1.34 -8.29
N LEU A 30 -2.97 -1.47 -7.13
CA LEU A 30 -1.54 -1.75 -7.03
C LEU A 30 -1.20 -3.11 -7.64
N LEU A 31 -1.97 -4.13 -7.31
CA LEU A 31 -1.70 -5.49 -7.80
C LEU A 31 -2.01 -5.66 -9.28
N LEU A 32 -2.86 -4.82 -9.86
CA LEU A 32 -3.07 -4.81 -11.30
C LEU A 32 -1.83 -4.37 -12.05
N LYS A 33 -1.10 -3.40 -11.47
CA LYS A 33 0.16 -2.92 -12.05
C LYS A 33 1.32 -3.84 -11.73
N THR A 34 1.37 -4.33 -10.49
CA THR A 34 2.48 -5.14 -10.00
C THR A 34 1.94 -6.33 -9.21
N PRO A 35 1.56 -7.43 -9.90
CA PRO A 35 0.92 -8.58 -9.23
C PRO A 35 1.76 -9.23 -8.13
N LYS A 36 3.09 -9.12 -8.25
CA LYS A 36 4.00 -9.72 -7.26
C LYS A 36 4.71 -8.65 -6.44
N PHE A 37 4.00 -7.57 -6.12
CA PHE A 37 4.58 -6.49 -5.36
C PHE A 37 5.12 -6.98 -4.02
N SER A 38 6.35 -6.54 -3.69
CA SER A 38 6.98 -6.77 -2.41
C SER A 38 7.45 -5.44 -1.85
N GLY A 39 7.05 -5.13 -0.63
CA GLY A 39 7.39 -3.86 -0.01
C GLY A 39 6.46 -3.56 1.14
N TRP A 40 6.29 -2.29 1.44
CA TRP A 40 5.40 -1.89 2.51
C TRP A 40 4.58 -0.67 2.12
N ILE A 41 3.44 -0.55 2.78
CA ILE A 41 2.50 0.54 2.53
C ILE A 41 2.15 1.19 3.86
N THR A 42 2.39 2.48 3.96
CA THR A 42 2.09 3.25 5.16
C THR A 42 0.93 4.20 4.88
N TYR A 43 -0.02 4.26 5.79
CA TYR A 43 -1.15 5.16 5.66
C TYR A 43 -1.68 5.54 7.02
N ILE A 44 -2.52 6.57 7.04
CA ILE A 44 -3.19 7.00 8.27
C ILE A 44 -4.64 6.57 8.19
N ASN A 45 -5.08 5.82 9.21
CA ASN A 45 -6.45 5.31 9.24
C ASN A 45 -7.45 6.35 9.70
N LYS A 46 -8.74 5.97 9.79
CA LYS A 46 -9.81 6.88 10.19
C LYS A 46 -9.59 7.52 11.55
N LYS A 47 -8.91 6.82 12.44
CA LYS A 47 -8.65 7.30 13.79
C LYS A 47 -7.44 8.23 13.86
N GLY A 48 -6.77 8.46 12.75
CA GLY A 48 -5.58 9.30 12.71
C GLY A 48 -4.30 8.59 13.10
N ASN A 49 -4.32 7.26 13.20
CA ASN A 49 -3.15 6.48 13.56
C ASN A 49 -2.44 5.97 12.30
N ALA A 50 -1.12 6.07 12.31
CA ALA A 50 -0.32 5.54 11.21
C ALA A 50 -0.29 4.02 11.25
N GLN A 51 -0.50 3.40 10.09
CA GLN A 51 -0.47 1.94 9.93
C GLN A 51 0.52 1.59 8.83
N THR A 52 1.29 0.53 9.05
CA THR A 52 2.20 0.01 8.04
C THR A 52 1.86 -1.44 7.76
N LYS A 53 1.65 -1.76 6.49
CA LYS A 53 1.37 -3.13 6.06
C LYS A 53 2.47 -3.59 5.13
N VAL A 54 2.93 -4.82 5.33
CA VAL A 54 3.99 -5.41 4.52
C VAL A 54 3.38 -6.41 3.54
N LEU A 55 3.81 -6.33 2.29
CA LEU A 55 3.40 -7.28 1.25
C LEU A 55 4.61 -8.04 0.74
N GLN A 56 4.41 -9.31 0.43
CA GLN A 56 5.43 -10.15 -0.15
C GLN A 56 4.79 -10.98 -1.26
N ASN A 57 5.32 -10.82 -2.49
CA ASN A 57 4.78 -11.48 -3.70
C ASN A 57 3.29 -11.21 -3.89
N GLY A 58 2.85 -10.01 -3.59
CA GLY A 58 1.46 -9.61 -3.74
C GLY A 58 0.54 -10.08 -2.63
N LYS A 59 1.08 -10.68 -1.57
CA LYS A 59 0.30 -11.17 -0.44
C LYS A 59 0.64 -10.42 0.82
N LEU A 60 -0.39 -10.15 1.62
CA LEU A 60 -0.21 -9.46 2.89
C LEU A 60 0.51 -10.38 3.88
N VAL A 61 1.56 -9.85 4.50
CA VAL A 61 2.32 -10.57 5.54
C VAL A 61 1.82 -10.13 6.90
N HIS A 62 1.49 -11.10 7.73
CA HIS A 62 1.02 -10.84 9.10
C HIS A 62 2.13 -11.00 10.13
#